data_0109de67f6d17c910f1bf0104d731a26
#
_entry.id   0109de67f6d17c910f1bf0104d731a26
#
_cell.length_a   1.000
_cell.length_b   1.000
_cell.length_c   1.000
_cell.angle_alpha   90.00
_cell.angle_beta   90.00
_cell.angle_gamma   90.00
#
_symmetry.space_group_name_H-M   'P 1'
#
loop_
_entity.id
_entity.type
_entity.pdbx_description
1 polymer ?
#
loop_
_entity_poly.entity_id
_entity_poly.type
_entity_poly.pdbx_seq_one_letter_code
_entity_poly.pdbx_strand_id
1 'polypeptide(L)'
;MKKIIALLAAPIMLIGCKENSALSDVELTNPNLISPEIILSKHVNEFGRGETDLVVYLNDKNNNSIDLLKGGVDLNNTPLGVHAELGGAPYYTLDNIELIPKRKYGFNIRLADDKSYPCFVNSPDQALTDLSAPEYHNIHRPLLVSWGETNPKNSQYTLEIKSSEISRQYTLKPGVVRSGEHVISANFLSELCSENRTDVVLTLSSVTMGKTDPRFNGGSIKIKESISKQITLDLGNEPMGEEEGLQAYVPK
;
A
#
# COMPACT_ATOMS: atom_id res chain seq x y z
N MET A 1 24.88 -41.47 28.09
CA MET A 1 24.61 -40.75 26.81
C MET A 1 23.10 -40.59 26.64
N LYS A 2 22.53 -39.45 27.02
CA LYS A 2 21.10 -39.16 26.86
C LYS A 2 20.96 -38.31 25.59
N LYS A 3 20.28 -38.83 24.56
CA LYS A 3 19.96 -38.12 23.34
C LYS A 3 18.73 -37.23 23.62
N ILE A 4 18.92 -35.91 23.58
CA ILE A 4 17.84 -34.93 23.61
C ILE A 4 17.36 -34.77 22.17
N ILE A 5 16.13 -35.22 21.89
CA ILE A 5 15.43 -34.97 20.62
C ILE A 5 14.78 -33.60 20.78
N ALA A 6 15.35 -32.59 20.13
CA ALA A 6 14.73 -31.28 20.00
C ALA A 6 13.60 -31.37 18.95
N LEU A 7 12.36 -31.32 19.43
CA LEU A 7 11.17 -31.23 18.58
C LEU A 7 11.09 -29.79 18.06
N LEU A 8 11.45 -29.59 16.79
CA LEU A 8 11.21 -28.32 16.09
C LEU A 8 9.70 -28.19 15.85
N ALA A 9 9.04 -27.39 16.67
CA ALA A 9 7.69 -26.93 16.40
C ALA A 9 7.77 -25.84 15.32
N ALA A 10 7.55 -26.22 14.06
CA ALA A 10 7.32 -25.26 12.99
C ALA A 10 6.02 -24.49 13.30
N PRO A 11 6.01 -23.15 13.26
CA PRO A 11 4.77 -22.40 13.33
C PRO A 11 3.98 -22.68 12.06
N ILE A 12 2.88 -23.42 12.17
CA ILE A 12 1.87 -23.53 11.12
C ILE A 12 1.28 -22.12 11.02
N MET A 13 1.73 -21.34 10.05
CA MET A 13 1.01 -20.15 9.61
C MET A 13 -0.32 -20.66 9.07
N LEU A 14 -1.36 -20.55 9.85
CA LEU A 14 -2.73 -20.64 9.40
C LEU A 14 -2.94 -19.43 8.47
N ILE A 15 -2.65 -19.62 7.19
CA ILE A 15 -3.18 -18.78 6.13
C ILE A 15 -4.68 -19.04 6.20
N GLY A 16 -5.39 -18.19 6.92
CA GLY A 16 -6.83 -18.24 7.01
C GLY A 16 -7.38 -18.01 5.61
N CYS A 17 -7.76 -19.10 4.92
CA CYS A 17 -8.60 -18.98 3.74
C CYS A 17 -9.83 -18.20 4.18
N LYS A 18 -10.11 -17.04 3.58
CA LYS A 18 -11.39 -16.37 3.74
C LYS A 18 -12.45 -17.33 3.20
N GLU A 19 -13.40 -17.72 4.04
CA GLU A 19 -14.51 -18.56 3.62
C GLU A 19 -15.55 -17.71 2.89
N ASN A 20 -16.31 -18.33 1.98
CA ASN A 20 -17.48 -17.70 1.40
C ASN A 20 -18.57 -17.54 2.46
N SER A 21 -19.27 -16.43 2.43
CA SER A 21 -20.43 -16.21 3.29
C SER A 21 -21.58 -17.11 2.89
N ALA A 22 -22.35 -17.60 3.88
CA ALA A 22 -23.64 -18.22 3.63
C ALA A 22 -24.64 -17.27 2.93
N LEU A 23 -24.38 -15.95 2.96
CA LEU A 23 -25.19 -14.95 2.23
C LEU A 23 -24.95 -14.99 0.71
N SER A 24 -23.88 -15.63 0.22
CA SER A 24 -23.61 -15.79 -1.21
C SER A 24 -24.65 -16.66 -1.93
N ASP A 25 -25.39 -17.49 -1.19
CA ASP A 25 -26.42 -18.39 -1.73
C ASP A 25 -27.85 -17.80 -1.72
N VAL A 26 -28.01 -16.54 -1.30
CA VAL A 26 -29.31 -15.86 -1.19
C VAL A 26 -29.33 -14.55 -1.96
N GLU A 27 -30.55 -14.18 -2.43
CA GLU A 27 -30.75 -12.88 -3.04
C GLU A 27 -30.76 -11.77 -1.99
N LEU A 28 -29.69 -10.98 -1.96
CA LEU A 28 -29.50 -9.91 -0.98
C LEU A 28 -30.23 -8.64 -1.40
N THR A 29 -31.11 -8.14 -0.52
CA THR A 29 -31.83 -6.85 -0.67
C THR A 29 -31.53 -5.87 0.47
N ASN A 30 -30.93 -6.35 1.58
CA ASN A 30 -30.65 -5.54 2.76
C ASN A 30 -29.17 -5.15 2.84
N PRO A 31 -28.80 -3.87 2.63
CA PRO A 31 -27.43 -3.40 2.69
C PRO A 31 -26.79 -3.55 4.08
N ASN A 32 -27.56 -3.54 5.17
CA ASN A 32 -27.03 -3.72 6.52
C ASN A 32 -26.40 -5.09 6.78
N LEU A 33 -26.53 -6.04 5.86
CA LEU A 33 -25.86 -7.34 5.93
C LEU A 33 -24.47 -7.32 5.30
N ILE A 34 -24.08 -6.22 4.66
CA ILE A 34 -22.88 -6.09 3.84
C ILE A 34 -21.97 -5.01 4.41
N SER A 35 -20.69 -5.32 4.46
CA SER A 35 -19.59 -4.39 4.76
C SER A 35 -18.63 -4.35 3.56
N PRO A 36 -18.71 -3.35 2.67
CA PRO A 36 -17.82 -3.27 1.51
C PRO A 36 -16.41 -2.85 1.91
N GLU A 37 -15.40 -3.52 1.36
CA GLU A 37 -14.01 -3.08 1.42
C GLU A 37 -13.52 -2.84 -0.02
N ILE A 38 -13.33 -1.57 -0.37
CA ILE A 38 -12.94 -1.13 -1.71
C ILE A 38 -11.54 -0.56 -1.66
N ILE A 39 -10.62 -1.16 -2.40
CA ILE A 39 -9.21 -0.76 -2.44
C ILE A 39 -8.82 -0.52 -3.90
N LEU A 40 -8.52 0.73 -4.22
CA LEU A 40 -7.86 1.11 -5.47
C LEU A 40 -6.40 1.41 -5.12
N SER A 41 -5.46 0.62 -5.63
CA SER A 41 -4.05 0.75 -5.32
C SER A 41 -3.22 1.04 -6.57
N LYS A 42 -2.21 1.88 -6.41
CA LYS A 42 -1.18 2.15 -7.42
C LYS A 42 0.18 2.00 -6.78
N HIS A 43 0.99 1.15 -7.36
CA HIS A 43 2.39 0.99 -6.97
C HIS A 43 3.30 1.42 -8.12
N VAL A 44 4.27 2.28 -7.82
CA VAL A 44 5.30 2.70 -8.77
C VAL A 44 6.64 2.15 -8.27
N ASN A 45 7.28 1.32 -9.09
CA ASN A 45 8.61 0.79 -8.77
C ASN A 45 9.72 1.80 -9.08
N GLU A 46 10.95 1.48 -8.74
CA GLU A 46 12.14 2.29 -8.97
C GLU A 46 12.39 2.64 -10.46
N PHE A 47 11.85 1.86 -11.38
CA PHE A 47 11.95 2.09 -12.83
C PHE A 47 10.83 2.99 -13.36
N GLY A 48 10.00 3.57 -12.49
CA GLY A 48 8.86 4.41 -12.87
C GLY A 48 7.69 3.64 -13.50
N ARG A 49 7.71 2.30 -13.45
CA ARG A 49 6.58 1.48 -13.91
C ARG A 49 5.53 1.44 -12.83
N GLY A 50 4.33 1.87 -13.19
CA GLY A 50 3.18 1.87 -12.28
C GLY A 50 2.20 0.77 -12.64
N GLU A 51 1.76 0.02 -11.63
CA GLU A 51 0.65 -0.93 -11.72
C GLU A 51 -0.51 -0.40 -10.88
N THR A 52 -1.72 -0.52 -11.41
CA THR A 52 -2.94 -0.10 -10.72
C THR A 52 -3.88 -1.28 -10.61
N ASP A 53 -4.26 -1.60 -9.38
CA ASP A 53 -5.15 -2.69 -9.04
C ASP A 53 -6.42 -2.16 -8.38
N LEU A 54 -7.54 -2.79 -8.68
CA LEU A 54 -8.80 -2.61 -7.99
C LEU A 54 -9.25 -3.93 -7.39
N VAL A 55 -9.54 -3.91 -6.10
CA VAL A 55 -10.14 -5.06 -5.41
C VAL A 55 -11.32 -4.57 -4.58
N VAL A 56 -12.47 -5.21 -4.75
CA VAL A 56 -13.67 -4.95 -3.96
C VAL A 56 -14.10 -6.26 -3.31
N TYR A 57 -14.06 -6.29 -1.99
CA TYR A 57 -14.69 -7.34 -1.19
C TYR A 57 -16.03 -6.84 -0.66
N LEU A 58 -17.03 -7.67 -0.76
CA LEU A 58 -18.28 -7.51 -0.01
C LEU A 58 -18.24 -8.53 1.12
N ASN A 59 -18.24 -8.09 2.36
CA ASN A 59 -18.10 -8.96 3.50
C ASN A 59 -19.40 -9.00 4.33
N ASP A 60 -19.67 -10.14 4.97
CA ASP A 60 -20.71 -10.24 5.98
C ASP A 60 -20.20 -9.75 7.36
N LYS A 61 -21.05 -9.81 8.39
CA LYS A 61 -20.70 -9.44 9.77
C LYS A 61 -19.58 -10.28 10.40
N ASN A 62 -19.31 -11.47 9.84
CA ASN A 62 -18.24 -12.36 10.27
C ASN A 62 -16.95 -12.18 9.44
N ASN A 63 -16.95 -11.18 8.55
CA ASN A 63 -15.86 -10.89 7.63
C ASN A 63 -15.62 -11.97 6.54
N ASN A 64 -16.63 -12.80 6.25
CA ASN A 64 -16.61 -13.71 5.11
C ASN A 64 -17.03 -12.97 3.85
N SER A 65 -16.41 -13.27 2.72
CA SER A 65 -16.73 -12.61 1.45
C SER A 65 -18.04 -13.10 0.85
N ILE A 66 -18.79 -12.17 0.29
CA ILE A 66 -20.10 -12.39 -0.36
C ILE A 66 -19.90 -12.26 -1.87
N ASP A 67 -20.43 -13.23 -2.62
CA ASP A 67 -20.68 -13.12 -4.05
C ASP A 67 -22.18 -12.87 -4.27
N LEU A 68 -22.51 -11.78 -4.99
CA LEU A 68 -23.90 -11.43 -5.24
C LEU A 68 -24.49 -12.30 -6.36
N LEU A 69 -25.49 -13.13 -6.05
CA LEU A 69 -26.23 -13.91 -7.05
C LEU A 69 -26.95 -13.02 -8.06
N LYS A 70 -27.51 -11.91 -7.58
CA LYS A 70 -28.15 -10.87 -8.37
C LYS A 70 -27.62 -9.50 -7.91
N GLY A 71 -27.43 -8.61 -8.86
CA GLY A 71 -26.86 -7.31 -8.62
C GLY A 71 -25.42 -7.22 -9.15
N GLY A 72 -24.54 -6.53 -8.44
CA GLY A 72 -23.13 -6.39 -8.83
C GLY A 72 -22.51 -5.11 -8.33
N VAL A 73 -21.27 -4.88 -8.74
CA VAL A 73 -20.50 -3.69 -8.42
C VAL A 73 -20.07 -3.00 -9.71
N ASP A 74 -20.31 -1.70 -9.81
CA ASP A 74 -19.87 -0.88 -10.94
C ASP A 74 -18.87 0.18 -10.46
N LEU A 75 -17.88 0.49 -11.27
CA LEU A 75 -17.01 1.68 -11.14
C LEU A 75 -17.33 2.67 -12.25
N ASN A 76 -17.80 3.86 -11.92
CA ASN A 76 -18.17 4.91 -12.89
C ASN A 76 -19.08 4.39 -14.02
N ASN A 77 -20.05 3.53 -13.69
CA ASN A 77 -20.99 2.81 -14.57
C ASN A 77 -20.34 1.70 -15.42
N THR A 78 -19.12 1.29 -15.15
CA THR A 78 -18.51 0.12 -15.77
C THR A 78 -18.62 -1.05 -14.80
N PRO A 79 -19.27 -2.17 -15.17
CA PRO A 79 -19.40 -3.32 -14.29
C PRO A 79 -18.04 -3.96 -13.99
N LEU A 80 -17.85 -4.39 -12.75
CA LEU A 80 -16.69 -5.17 -12.33
C LEU A 80 -16.95 -6.66 -12.56
N GLY A 81 -15.90 -7.38 -12.96
CA GLY A 81 -15.92 -8.84 -13.02
C GLY A 81 -15.75 -9.47 -11.63
N VAL A 82 -16.38 -10.62 -11.40
CA VAL A 82 -16.19 -11.45 -10.21
C VAL A 82 -15.00 -12.38 -10.46
N HIS A 83 -14.08 -12.42 -9.54
CA HIS A 83 -12.96 -13.36 -9.53
C HIS A 83 -12.97 -14.17 -8.23
N ALA A 84 -12.73 -15.48 -8.35
CA ALA A 84 -12.48 -16.34 -7.22
C ALA A 84 -11.29 -17.25 -7.58
N GLU A 85 -10.25 -17.18 -6.79
CA GLU A 85 -9.17 -18.17 -6.88
C GLU A 85 -9.64 -19.49 -6.27
N LEU A 86 -9.04 -20.61 -6.70
CA LEU A 86 -9.41 -21.94 -6.21
C LEU A 86 -9.24 -21.99 -4.67
N GLY A 87 -10.36 -22.06 -3.93
CA GLY A 87 -10.36 -22.00 -2.47
C GLY A 87 -10.18 -20.61 -1.85
N GLY A 88 -10.17 -19.55 -2.67
CA GLY A 88 -10.08 -18.16 -2.23
C GLY A 88 -11.44 -17.49 -2.05
N ALA A 89 -11.42 -16.33 -1.41
CA ALA A 89 -12.62 -15.48 -1.25
C ALA A 89 -12.97 -14.81 -2.58
N PRO A 90 -14.25 -14.73 -2.98
CA PRO A 90 -14.65 -13.98 -4.15
C PRO A 90 -14.39 -12.47 -3.95
N TYR A 91 -13.94 -11.81 -5.02
CA TYR A 91 -13.77 -10.37 -5.07
C TYR A 91 -14.15 -9.84 -6.45
N TYR A 92 -14.46 -8.54 -6.51
CA TYR A 92 -14.76 -7.87 -7.77
C TYR A 92 -13.55 -7.04 -8.19
N THR A 93 -13.26 -7.03 -9.49
CA THR A 93 -12.13 -6.28 -10.06
C THR A 93 -12.46 -5.77 -11.46
N LEU A 94 -11.62 -4.88 -11.95
CA LEU A 94 -11.63 -4.37 -13.31
C LEU A 94 -10.19 -4.17 -13.76
N ASP A 95 -9.85 -4.70 -14.93
CA ASP A 95 -8.53 -4.55 -15.54
C ASP A 95 -8.33 -3.17 -16.15
N ASN A 96 -7.07 -2.76 -16.31
CA ASN A 96 -6.66 -1.55 -17.00
C ASN A 96 -7.25 -0.24 -16.42
N ILE A 97 -7.35 -0.18 -15.10
CA ILE A 97 -7.75 1.05 -14.41
C ILE A 97 -6.56 2.00 -14.36
N GLU A 98 -6.82 3.27 -14.65
CA GLU A 98 -5.86 4.34 -14.46
C GLU A 98 -6.24 5.20 -13.24
N LEU A 99 -5.31 5.37 -12.31
CA LEU A 99 -5.46 6.29 -11.20
C LEU A 99 -5.02 7.69 -11.61
N ILE A 100 -6.01 8.54 -11.92
CA ILE A 100 -5.81 9.92 -12.37
C ILE A 100 -5.96 10.87 -11.18
N PRO A 101 -5.02 11.80 -10.95
CA PRO A 101 -5.12 12.82 -9.91
C PRO A 101 -6.40 13.68 -10.03
N LYS A 102 -6.93 14.15 -8.90
CA LYS A 102 -8.13 15.00 -8.81
C LYS A 102 -9.41 14.38 -9.36
N ARG A 103 -9.42 13.09 -9.65
CA ARG A 103 -10.59 12.38 -10.16
C ARG A 103 -11.41 11.77 -9.02
N LYS A 104 -12.73 11.83 -9.17
CA LYS A 104 -13.66 11.09 -8.32
C LYS A 104 -13.90 9.70 -8.90
N TYR A 105 -13.71 8.68 -8.08
CA TYR A 105 -14.05 7.28 -8.37
C TYR A 105 -15.34 6.94 -7.63
N GLY A 106 -16.40 6.72 -8.40
CA GLY A 106 -17.72 6.39 -7.89
C GLY A 106 -18.02 4.92 -8.10
N PHE A 107 -18.32 4.21 -7.01
CA PHE A 107 -18.73 2.82 -7.02
C PHE A 107 -20.23 2.74 -6.71
N ASN A 108 -20.94 1.90 -7.43
CA ASN A 108 -22.32 1.57 -7.15
C ASN A 108 -22.43 0.07 -6.87
N ILE A 109 -22.90 -0.28 -5.68
CA ILE A 109 -23.18 -1.65 -5.30
C ILE A 109 -24.69 -1.84 -5.49
N ARG A 110 -25.09 -2.67 -6.47
CA ARG A 110 -26.48 -3.01 -6.74
C ARG A 110 -26.83 -4.32 -6.07
N LEU A 111 -27.96 -4.34 -5.35
CA LEU A 111 -28.50 -5.54 -4.73
C LEU A 111 -29.62 -6.18 -5.58
N ALA A 112 -30.16 -7.29 -5.12
CA ALA A 112 -31.13 -8.09 -5.86
C ALA A 112 -32.47 -7.37 -6.15
N ASP A 113 -32.77 -6.29 -5.43
CA ASP A 113 -33.93 -5.43 -5.64
C ASP A 113 -33.66 -4.24 -6.58
N ASP A 114 -32.57 -4.30 -7.34
CA ASP A 114 -32.06 -3.26 -8.26
C ASP A 114 -31.75 -1.90 -7.61
N LYS A 115 -31.79 -1.81 -6.29
CA LYS A 115 -31.34 -0.60 -5.58
C LYS A 115 -29.84 -0.48 -5.58
N SER A 116 -29.36 0.75 -5.80
CA SER A 116 -27.96 1.10 -5.84
C SER A 116 -27.52 1.83 -4.57
N TYR A 117 -26.33 1.52 -4.11
CA TYR A 117 -25.73 2.05 -2.89
C TYR A 117 -24.37 2.68 -3.27
N PRO A 118 -24.30 4.03 -3.35
CA PRO A 118 -23.11 4.70 -3.85
C PRO A 118 -22.02 4.77 -2.80
N CYS A 119 -20.79 4.45 -3.21
CA CYS A 119 -19.57 4.70 -2.49
C CYS A 119 -18.65 5.57 -3.36
N PHE A 120 -17.81 6.41 -2.76
CA PHE A 120 -16.89 7.20 -3.57
C PHE A 120 -15.61 7.56 -2.82
N VAL A 121 -14.56 7.76 -3.59
CA VAL A 121 -13.29 8.31 -3.12
C VAL A 121 -12.75 9.28 -4.16
N ASN A 122 -12.13 10.37 -3.71
CA ASN A 122 -11.41 11.28 -4.58
C ASN A 122 -9.94 10.90 -4.56
N SER A 123 -9.31 10.81 -5.74
CA SER A 123 -7.86 10.65 -5.79
C SER A 123 -7.15 11.88 -5.21
N PRO A 124 -5.91 11.71 -4.75
CA PRO A 124 -5.08 12.83 -4.35
C PRO A 124 -4.95 13.89 -5.45
N ASP A 125 -4.70 15.14 -5.05
CA ASP A 125 -4.50 16.24 -6.00
C ASP A 125 -3.23 16.04 -6.85
N GLN A 126 -2.26 15.32 -6.29
CA GLN A 126 -0.97 14.99 -6.92
C GLN A 126 -0.68 13.53 -6.68
N ALA A 127 -0.23 12.82 -7.71
CA ALA A 127 0.24 11.44 -7.60
C ALA A 127 1.62 11.41 -6.93
N LEU A 128 1.96 10.30 -6.30
CA LEU A 128 3.34 10.02 -5.90
C LEU A 128 4.15 9.71 -7.15
N THR A 129 5.08 10.60 -7.51
CA THR A 129 5.84 10.52 -8.77
C THR A 129 7.33 10.36 -8.57
N ASP A 130 7.84 10.68 -7.38
CA ASP A 130 9.27 10.74 -7.11
C ASP A 130 9.58 10.29 -5.68
N LEU A 131 10.65 9.53 -5.55
CA LEU A 131 11.27 9.17 -4.27
C LEU A 131 12.78 9.15 -4.48
N SER A 132 13.47 10.09 -3.86
CA SER A 132 14.91 10.29 -4.03
C SER A 132 15.67 9.95 -2.75
N ALA A 133 16.73 9.17 -2.93
CA ALA A 133 17.73 8.85 -1.94
C ALA A 133 19.02 8.44 -2.70
N PRO A 134 20.23 8.53 -2.12
CA PRO A 134 21.45 8.04 -2.76
C PRO A 134 21.37 6.53 -2.97
N GLU A 135 21.94 6.02 -4.07
CA GLU A 135 22.00 4.57 -4.35
C GLU A 135 22.85 3.82 -3.31
N TYR A 136 23.92 4.46 -2.84
CA TYR A 136 24.80 3.96 -1.79
C TYR A 136 24.85 4.95 -0.64
N HIS A 137 24.74 4.46 0.60
CA HIS A 137 24.75 5.32 1.78
C HIS A 137 25.52 4.70 2.93
N ASN A 138 26.42 5.51 3.51
CA ASN A 138 27.17 5.12 4.70
C ASN A 138 26.27 5.21 5.95
N ILE A 139 26.14 4.10 6.67
CA ILE A 139 25.24 3.99 7.85
C ILE A 139 25.62 4.90 9.02
N HIS A 140 26.89 5.38 9.09
CA HIS A 140 27.33 6.29 10.13
C HIS A 140 26.86 7.74 9.93
N ARG A 141 26.15 8.01 8.83
CA ARG A 141 25.57 9.31 8.53
C ARG A 141 24.05 9.21 8.46
N PRO A 142 23.32 10.27 8.87
CA PRO A 142 21.87 10.31 8.65
C PRO A 142 21.53 10.26 7.16
N LEU A 143 20.53 9.45 6.78
CA LEU A 143 20.04 9.34 5.41
C LEU A 143 18.93 10.36 5.17
N LEU A 144 19.11 11.25 4.23
CA LEU A 144 18.07 12.14 3.73
C LEU A 144 17.28 11.43 2.63
N VAL A 145 15.98 11.30 2.83
CA VAL A 145 15.02 10.82 1.84
C VAL A 145 14.15 11.99 1.43
N SER A 146 14.01 12.23 0.14
CA SER A 146 13.18 13.30 -0.40
C SER A 146 12.18 12.80 -1.44
N TRP A 147 11.09 13.55 -1.62
CA TRP A 147 10.03 13.24 -2.58
C TRP A 147 9.45 14.51 -3.18
N GLY A 148 8.75 14.36 -4.30
CA GLY A 148 8.08 15.46 -4.98
C GLY A 148 6.99 16.13 -4.14
N GLU A 149 6.48 17.24 -4.63
CA GLU A 149 5.43 18.01 -3.96
C GLU A 149 4.19 17.15 -3.72
N THR A 150 3.69 17.15 -2.49
CA THR A 150 2.52 16.39 -2.06
C THR A 150 1.56 17.24 -1.24
N ASN A 151 0.27 16.92 -1.31
CA ASN A 151 -0.76 17.61 -0.53
C ASN A 151 -1.37 16.69 0.53
N PRO A 152 -1.03 16.88 1.83
CA PRO A 152 -1.50 16.02 2.91
C PRO A 152 -2.96 16.25 3.32
N LYS A 153 -3.72 17.09 2.61
CA LYS A 153 -5.03 17.57 3.07
C LYS A 153 -6.04 16.47 3.41
N ASN A 154 -6.04 15.37 2.62
CA ASN A 154 -7.00 14.27 2.77
C ASN A 154 -6.34 12.89 2.80
N SER A 155 -5.02 12.84 2.91
CA SER A 155 -4.24 11.60 2.82
C SER A 155 -3.31 11.46 4.02
N GLN A 156 -3.16 10.24 4.48
CA GLN A 156 -2.14 9.86 5.45
C GLN A 156 -0.92 9.33 4.70
N TYR A 157 0.27 9.81 5.08
CA TYR A 157 1.53 9.41 4.45
C TYR A 157 2.38 8.61 5.43
N THR A 158 3.05 7.59 4.90
CA THR A 158 4.01 6.78 5.64
C THR A 158 5.26 6.56 4.81
N LEU A 159 6.42 6.59 5.47
CA LEU A 159 7.69 6.19 4.90
C LEU A 159 8.13 4.90 5.60
N GLU A 160 8.36 3.85 4.84
CA GLU A 160 8.90 2.59 5.33
C GLU A 160 10.33 2.42 4.81
N ILE A 161 11.21 1.90 5.66
CA ILE A 161 12.51 1.37 5.28
C ILE A 161 12.59 -0.08 5.74
N LYS A 162 12.94 -0.99 4.82
CA LYS A 162 12.90 -2.43 5.05
C LYS A 162 14.15 -3.10 4.49
N SER A 163 14.81 -3.92 5.32
CA SER A 163 15.77 -4.94 4.92
C SER A 163 15.09 -6.32 4.82
N SER A 164 15.86 -7.39 4.59
CA SER A 164 15.34 -8.76 4.63
C SER A 164 14.77 -9.16 5.99
N GLU A 165 15.27 -8.59 7.09
CA GLU A 165 14.98 -9.01 8.46
C GLU A 165 14.22 -7.94 9.27
N ILE A 166 14.47 -6.66 9.02
CA ILE A 166 13.98 -5.54 9.82
C ILE A 166 13.19 -4.58 8.95
N SER A 167 12.08 -4.10 9.46
CA SER A 167 11.27 -3.04 8.86
C SER A 167 10.92 -1.99 9.91
N ARG A 168 10.98 -0.71 9.52
CA ARG A 168 10.45 0.40 10.31
C ARG A 168 9.62 1.32 9.45
N GLN A 169 8.46 1.69 10.00
CA GLN A 169 7.52 2.59 9.36
C GLN A 169 7.40 3.89 10.16
N TYR A 170 7.45 5.02 9.45
CA TYR A 170 7.26 6.36 9.99
C TYR A 170 5.93 6.93 9.48
N THR A 171 5.02 7.26 10.37
CA THR A 171 3.83 8.08 10.02
C THR A 171 4.27 9.53 9.89
N LEU A 172 4.16 10.09 8.69
CA LEU A 172 4.63 11.43 8.40
C LEU A 172 3.61 12.49 8.84
N LYS A 173 4.08 13.50 9.58
CA LYS A 173 3.24 14.65 9.94
C LYS A 173 3.01 15.53 8.70
N PRO A 174 1.87 16.28 8.63
CA PRO A 174 1.57 17.14 7.47
C PRO A 174 2.65 18.15 7.11
N GLY A 175 3.41 18.67 8.09
CA GLY A 175 4.54 19.58 7.84
C GLY A 175 5.68 18.87 7.11
N VAL A 176 6.06 17.67 7.54
CA VAL A 176 7.09 16.80 6.89
C VAL A 176 6.66 16.41 5.49
N VAL A 177 5.38 16.07 5.30
CA VAL A 177 4.85 15.73 3.97
C VAL A 177 5.01 16.90 3.01
N ARG A 178 4.72 18.13 3.46
CA ARG A 178 4.87 19.35 2.64
C ARG A 178 6.32 19.77 2.38
N SER A 179 7.22 19.52 3.33
CA SER A 179 8.65 19.80 3.12
C SER A 179 9.25 18.88 2.05
N GLY A 180 8.62 17.72 1.80
CA GLY A 180 9.09 16.76 0.81
C GLY A 180 10.35 16.02 1.23
N GLU A 181 10.67 15.98 2.53
CA GLU A 181 11.88 15.35 3.03
C GLU A 181 11.73 14.74 4.43
N HIS A 182 12.51 13.71 4.69
CA HIS A 182 12.63 13.08 6.00
C HIS A 182 14.06 12.58 6.23
N VAL A 183 14.54 12.72 7.46
CA VAL A 183 15.87 12.25 7.84
C VAL A 183 15.76 10.99 8.68
N ILE A 184 16.38 9.91 8.22
CA ILE A 184 16.51 8.65 8.95
C ILE A 184 17.83 8.68 9.71
N SER A 185 17.79 8.42 11.01
CA SER A 185 18.98 8.53 11.88
C SER A 185 20.02 7.43 11.60
N ALA A 186 21.30 7.77 11.73
CA ALA A 186 22.40 6.82 11.60
C ALA A 186 22.28 5.63 12.59
N ASN A 187 21.81 5.88 13.81
CA ASN A 187 21.62 4.80 14.80
C ASN A 187 20.68 3.73 14.29
N PHE A 188 19.58 4.13 13.65
CA PHE A 188 18.64 3.16 13.09
C PHE A 188 19.20 2.46 11.84
N LEU A 189 19.94 3.17 10.98
CA LEU A 189 20.60 2.55 9.82
C LEU A 189 21.60 1.47 10.25
N SER A 190 22.29 1.67 11.36
CA SER A 190 23.20 0.68 11.93
C SER A 190 22.48 -0.58 12.45
N GLU A 191 21.23 -0.46 12.89
CA GLU A 191 20.40 -1.62 13.28
C GLU A 191 19.96 -2.45 12.08
N LEU A 192 19.79 -1.81 10.89
CA LEU A 192 19.37 -2.48 9.65
C LEU A 192 20.50 -3.26 8.98
N CYS A 193 21.75 -2.87 9.23
CA CYS A 193 22.90 -3.38 8.52
C CYS A 193 23.59 -4.45 9.38
N SER A 194 23.36 -5.72 9.09
CA SER A 194 24.01 -6.86 9.76
C SER A 194 25.30 -7.30 9.10
N GLU A 195 25.56 -6.85 7.86
CA GLU A 195 26.70 -7.19 7.03
C GLU A 195 27.41 -5.92 6.53
N ASN A 196 28.56 -6.07 5.86
CA ASN A 196 29.30 -4.95 5.28
C ASN A 196 28.45 -4.13 4.29
N ARG A 197 27.53 -4.80 3.58
CA ARG A 197 26.55 -4.18 2.67
C ARG A 197 25.22 -4.84 2.86
N THR A 198 24.16 -4.03 2.92
CA THR A 198 22.77 -4.49 3.08
C THR A 198 21.88 -3.71 2.14
N ASP A 199 21.16 -4.42 1.26
CA ASP A 199 20.16 -3.80 0.43
C ASP A 199 18.89 -3.56 1.23
N VAL A 200 18.35 -2.35 1.12
CA VAL A 200 17.10 -1.95 1.76
C VAL A 200 16.17 -1.32 0.75
N VAL A 201 14.88 -1.46 0.98
CA VAL A 201 13.84 -0.83 0.18
C VAL A 201 13.21 0.30 0.98
N LEU A 202 13.23 1.49 0.41
CA LEU A 202 12.45 2.64 0.86
C LEU A 202 11.11 2.62 0.17
N THR A 203 10.01 2.78 0.90
CA THR A 203 8.67 2.89 0.33
C THR A 203 7.94 4.08 0.92
N LEU A 204 7.63 5.06 0.10
CA LEU A 204 6.71 6.15 0.46
C LEU A 204 5.31 5.74 0.04
N SER A 205 4.36 5.81 0.97
CA SER A 205 2.96 5.45 0.71
C SER A 205 2.01 6.55 1.13
N SER A 206 0.91 6.68 0.42
CA SER A 206 -0.24 7.52 0.81
C SER A 206 -1.52 6.70 0.86
N VAL A 207 -2.41 7.03 1.80
CA VAL A 207 -3.75 6.45 1.90
C VAL A 207 -4.76 7.57 1.96
N THR A 208 -5.67 7.61 1.00
CA THR A 208 -6.79 8.54 0.95
C THR A 208 -8.08 7.76 1.21
N MET A 209 -8.83 8.18 2.21
CA MET A 209 -10.12 7.56 2.56
C MET A 209 -11.27 8.22 1.81
N GLY A 210 -12.22 7.40 1.38
CA GLY A 210 -13.48 7.84 0.79
C GLY A 210 -14.68 7.65 1.73
N LYS A 211 -15.87 7.62 1.14
CA LYS A 211 -17.13 7.46 1.86
C LYS A 211 -17.92 6.30 1.29
N THR A 212 -18.35 5.40 2.14
CA THR A 212 -19.32 4.34 1.84
C THR A 212 -20.74 4.84 2.08
N ASP A 213 -21.72 4.19 1.45
CA ASP A 213 -23.13 4.47 1.74
C ASP A 213 -23.43 4.12 3.21
N PRO A 214 -24.07 5.02 3.98
CA PRO A 214 -24.32 4.81 5.42
C PRO A 214 -25.31 3.69 5.72
N ARG A 215 -25.99 3.16 4.72
CA ARG A 215 -26.90 2.01 4.87
C ARG A 215 -26.16 0.67 4.96
N PHE A 216 -24.89 0.62 4.60
CA PHE A 216 -24.05 -0.54 4.83
C PHE A 216 -23.70 -0.72 6.31
N ASN A 217 -23.38 -1.94 6.70
CA ASN A 217 -22.88 -2.25 8.04
C ASN A 217 -21.39 -1.92 8.14
N GLY A 218 -21.04 -0.62 8.09
CA GLY A 218 -19.66 -0.18 8.05
C GLY A 218 -19.02 -0.29 6.66
N GLY A 219 -17.79 -0.73 6.61
CA GLY A 219 -17.01 -0.84 5.38
C GLY A 219 -16.05 0.33 5.17
N SER A 220 -15.21 0.21 4.17
CA SER A 220 -14.20 1.21 3.83
C SER A 220 -14.00 1.33 2.32
N ILE A 221 -13.68 2.52 1.88
CA ILE A 221 -13.18 2.78 0.53
C ILE A 221 -11.92 3.62 0.63
N LYS A 222 -10.86 3.18 -0.04
CA LYS A 222 -9.56 3.85 0.02
C LYS A 222 -8.80 3.76 -1.29
N ILE A 223 -8.03 4.82 -1.57
CA ILE A 223 -6.97 4.82 -2.57
C ILE A 223 -5.65 4.68 -1.82
N LYS A 224 -4.81 3.75 -2.26
CA LYS A 224 -3.43 3.57 -1.80
C LYS A 224 -2.49 3.88 -2.96
N GLU A 225 -1.56 4.80 -2.76
CA GLU A 225 -0.46 5.00 -3.69
C GLU A 225 0.84 4.69 -2.97
N SER A 226 1.79 4.08 -3.67
CA SER A 226 3.13 3.84 -3.14
C SER A 226 4.18 3.95 -4.24
N ILE A 227 5.36 4.41 -3.85
CA ILE A 227 6.55 4.43 -4.69
C ILE A 227 7.70 3.84 -3.88
N SER A 228 8.48 2.98 -4.52
CA SER A 228 9.60 2.31 -3.88
C SER A 228 10.91 2.59 -4.57
N LYS A 229 12.00 2.64 -3.79
CA LYS A 229 13.37 2.77 -4.24
C LYS A 229 14.28 1.83 -3.46
N GLN A 230 15.12 1.07 -4.16
CA GLN A 230 16.16 0.26 -3.54
C GLN A 230 17.42 1.10 -3.35
N ILE A 231 18.08 0.95 -2.20
CA ILE A 231 19.38 1.54 -1.90
C ILE A 231 20.25 0.51 -1.19
N THR A 232 21.57 0.68 -1.27
CA THR A 232 22.54 -0.15 -0.55
C THR A 232 23.13 0.63 0.62
N LEU A 233 23.01 0.10 1.83
CA LEU A 233 23.65 0.59 3.03
C LEU A 233 25.04 -0.05 3.17
N ASP A 234 26.07 0.75 3.50
CA ASP A 234 27.47 0.33 3.61
C ASP A 234 28.04 0.73 4.97
N LEU A 235 28.76 -0.18 5.63
CA LEU A 235 29.51 0.07 6.87
C LEU A 235 30.71 1.00 6.66
N GLY A 236 31.10 1.30 5.41
CA GLY A 236 32.19 2.23 5.12
C GLY A 236 33.58 1.70 5.39
N ASN A 237 33.76 0.37 5.43
CA ASN A 237 35.07 -0.25 5.65
C ASN A 237 35.99 -0.26 4.41
N GLU A 238 35.47 0.09 3.24
CA GLU A 238 36.29 0.34 2.05
C GLU A 238 36.42 1.85 1.82
N PRO A 239 37.62 2.35 1.50
CA PRO A 239 37.77 3.74 1.09
C PRO A 239 36.93 3.93 -0.19
N MET A 240 35.86 4.72 -0.10
CA MET A 240 35.16 5.22 -1.29
C MET A 240 36.24 5.88 -2.16
N GLY A 241 36.37 5.38 -3.39
CA GLY A 241 37.27 6.03 -4.36
C GLY A 241 37.00 7.52 -4.34
N GLU A 242 38.02 8.31 -4.20
CA GLU A 242 37.98 9.76 -4.12
C GLU A 242 37.02 10.27 -5.22
N GLU A 243 35.88 10.83 -4.81
CA GLU A 243 35.09 11.68 -5.70
C GLU A 243 36.06 12.80 -6.13
N GLU A 244 36.47 12.75 -7.39
CA GLU A 244 37.28 13.78 -8.02
C GLU A 244 36.60 15.15 -7.80
N GLY A 245 37.26 15.93 -6.94
CA GLY A 245 37.34 17.36 -6.96
C GLY A 245 36.14 18.17 -7.39
N LEU A 246 35.26 18.53 -6.48
CA LEU A 246 34.65 19.85 -6.51
C LEU A 246 35.77 20.91 -6.34
N GLN A 247 36.38 21.30 -7.45
CA GLN A 247 37.18 22.51 -7.50
C GLN A 247 36.31 23.69 -7.09
N ALA A 248 36.62 24.23 -5.91
CA ALA A 248 36.07 25.52 -5.47
C ALA A 248 36.36 26.57 -6.54
N TYR A 249 35.35 27.02 -7.25
CA TYR A 249 35.38 28.19 -8.10
C TYR A 249 35.56 29.42 -7.19
N VAL A 250 36.77 29.98 -7.15
CA VAL A 250 37.04 31.28 -6.53
C VAL A 250 36.85 32.33 -7.62
N PRO A 251 35.82 33.20 -7.54
CA PRO A 251 35.73 34.32 -8.46
C PRO A 251 36.80 35.37 -8.14
N LYS A 252 37.48 35.85 -9.18
CA LYS A 252 38.38 37.01 -9.13
C LYS A 252 37.60 38.32 -9.07
#